data_97792ff4ed4829569cd64aa4c545f209
#
_entry.id   97792ff4ed4829569cd64aa4c545f209
#
_cell.length_a   1.000
_cell.length_b   1.000
_cell.length_c   1.000
_cell.angle_alpha   90.00
_cell.angle_beta   90.00
_cell.angle_gamma   90.00
#
_symmetry.space_group_name_H-M   'P 1'
#
loop_
_entity.id
_entity.type
_entity.pdbx_description
1 polymer ?
#
loop_
_entity_poly.entity_id
_entity_poly.type
_entity_poly.pdbx_seq_one_letter_code
_entity_poly.pdbx_strand_id
1 'polypeptide(L)'
;MNKAGQILKIDPAAGIPGGEVMIDCEGLDVSEPSQCAVWIDGEVAPLVALSPKRVLAIVPELRKSRAALAEMGMGVEHSAQLENSSQLESSPQSESGRVEVILESQGERSEPAHFLAGRRIAEDLHPVTSPAFDPDDGSLFVTRSGSRGEQLPVSLFRIDVEGELTEFSGDITNPTAIAFDKEGQMFVTSRLDGNVYRVTPFKEGVPFAKNLGVATGLAFDSQGQMYVGDRNGTIFKVSEFGEEQSWAQLEPSVSAYHLAFGPDGALYVTGPTVTSFDTITRIDQDGIASVFYRGLGRPQGLAFDTSGNLYVAATLRGRRGIVRISPDGLEAEVFVAGMNLVGLAFSALGEMVVVSNDSVFKLAAGIHGTLLE
;
A
#
# COMPACT_ATOMS: atom_id res chain seq x y z
N MET A 1 -45.56 -3.62 1.14
CA MET A 1 -44.47 -4.54 1.51
C MET A 1 -43.23 -3.68 1.67
N ASN A 2 -42.75 -3.46 2.89
CA ASN A 2 -41.46 -2.81 3.08
C ASN A 2 -40.41 -3.71 2.43
N LYS A 3 -39.61 -3.12 1.52
CA LYS A 3 -38.48 -3.81 0.94
C LYS A 3 -37.45 -4.00 2.07
N ALA A 4 -36.90 -5.20 2.23
CA ALA A 4 -35.80 -5.41 3.19
C ALA A 4 -34.68 -4.44 2.91
N GLY A 5 -34.03 -3.92 3.96
CA GLY A 5 -32.91 -3.05 3.84
C GLY A 5 -31.73 -3.70 3.07
N GLN A 6 -31.17 -3.03 2.09
CA GLN A 6 -30.12 -3.58 1.23
C GLN A 6 -29.01 -2.55 1.01
N ILE A 7 -27.74 -3.00 1.11
CA ILE A 7 -26.58 -2.27 0.62
C ILE A 7 -26.46 -2.53 -0.89
N LEU A 8 -26.50 -1.47 -1.68
CA LEU A 8 -26.42 -1.54 -3.14
C LEU A 8 -24.98 -1.51 -3.64
N LYS A 9 -24.13 -0.70 -2.98
CA LYS A 9 -22.72 -0.50 -3.36
C LYS A 9 -21.92 -0.05 -2.16
N ILE A 10 -20.70 -0.53 -2.06
CA ILE A 10 -19.63 0.00 -1.20
C ILE A 10 -18.53 0.52 -2.13
N ASP A 11 -18.14 1.78 -1.97
CA ASP A 11 -17.20 2.45 -2.87
C ASP A 11 -16.11 3.24 -2.09
N PRO A 12 -14.81 2.84 -2.20
CA PRO A 12 -14.32 1.64 -2.87
C PRO A 12 -14.74 0.37 -2.14
N ALA A 13 -14.71 -0.77 -2.86
CA ALA A 13 -15.05 -2.09 -2.31
C ALA A 13 -13.92 -2.72 -1.47
N ALA A 14 -12.83 -1.98 -1.26
CA ALA A 14 -11.69 -2.36 -0.44
C ALA A 14 -11.19 -1.18 0.39
N GLY A 15 -10.59 -1.48 1.55
CA GLY A 15 -10.01 -0.44 2.40
C GLY A 15 -9.22 -0.98 3.58
N ILE A 16 -8.42 -0.10 4.16
CA ILE A 16 -7.68 -0.33 5.40
C ILE A 16 -8.27 0.54 6.52
N PRO A 17 -7.97 0.26 7.78
CA PRO A 17 -8.36 1.11 8.91
C PRO A 17 -8.05 2.59 8.67
N GLY A 18 -9.01 3.46 8.97
CA GLY A 18 -8.94 4.89 8.71
C GLY A 18 -9.34 5.34 7.30
N GLY A 19 -9.55 4.42 6.36
CA GLY A 19 -10.04 4.71 5.01
C GLY A 19 -11.51 5.10 4.99
N GLU A 20 -11.90 6.06 4.14
CA GLU A 20 -13.29 6.47 3.96
C GLU A 20 -13.98 5.64 2.88
N VAL A 21 -15.12 5.07 3.22
CA VAL A 21 -15.96 4.27 2.30
C VAL A 21 -17.36 4.84 2.23
N MET A 22 -17.91 4.89 1.02
CA MET A 22 -19.26 5.34 0.76
C MET A 22 -20.14 4.12 0.54
N ILE A 23 -21.26 4.05 1.27
CA ILE A 23 -22.21 2.95 1.25
C ILE A 23 -23.53 3.48 0.72
N ASP A 24 -23.92 3.04 -0.48
CA ASP A 24 -25.22 3.32 -1.05
C ASP A 24 -26.21 2.24 -0.60
N CYS A 25 -27.41 2.62 -0.14
CA CYS A 25 -28.41 1.70 0.38
C CYS A 25 -29.83 2.00 -0.13
N GLU A 26 -30.70 1.00 0.00
CA GLU A 26 -32.14 1.08 -0.29
C GLU A 26 -32.94 0.35 0.79
N GLY A 27 -34.15 0.80 1.06
CA GLY A 27 -35.04 0.14 2.01
C GLY A 27 -34.81 0.50 3.48
N LEU A 28 -33.78 1.30 3.78
CA LEU A 28 -33.48 1.86 5.10
C LEU A 28 -33.43 3.38 5.02
N ASP A 29 -33.95 4.08 6.02
CA ASP A 29 -33.74 5.51 6.16
C ASP A 29 -32.53 5.77 7.06
N VAL A 30 -31.44 6.21 6.46
CA VAL A 30 -30.16 6.44 7.13
C VAL A 30 -29.88 7.94 7.35
N SER A 31 -30.90 8.77 7.33
CA SER A 31 -30.74 10.22 7.49
C SER A 31 -30.46 10.68 8.93
N GLU A 32 -30.82 9.86 9.94
CA GLU A 32 -30.70 10.20 11.35
C GLU A 32 -29.47 9.53 11.98
N PRO A 33 -28.39 10.29 12.28
CA PRO A 33 -27.14 9.72 12.79
C PRO A 33 -27.28 8.94 14.10
N SER A 34 -28.17 9.38 14.99
CA SER A 34 -28.40 8.75 16.30
C SER A 34 -29.06 7.37 16.21
N GLN A 35 -29.63 7.05 15.06
CA GLN A 35 -30.35 5.80 14.81
C GLN A 35 -29.69 4.93 13.73
N CYS A 36 -28.52 5.33 13.23
CA CYS A 36 -27.79 4.66 12.17
C CYS A 36 -26.46 4.13 12.68
N ALA A 37 -26.13 2.89 12.33
CA ALA A 37 -24.83 2.28 12.58
C ALA A 37 -24.37 1.49 11.35
N VAL A 38 -23.06 1.53 11.08
CA VAL A 38 -22.39 0.67 10.11
C VAL A 38 -21.49 -0.28 10.87
N TRP A 39 -21.59 -1.55 10.56
CA TRP A 39 -20.78 -2.62 11.13
C TRP A 39 -19.88 -3.18 10.03
N ILE A 40 -18.58 -3.26 10.27
CA ILE A 40 -17.58 -3.86 9.37
C ILE A 40 -16.83 -4.91 10.17
N ASP A 41 -16.92 -6.18 9.79
CA ASP A 41 -16.33 -7.33 10.53
C ASP A 41 -16.76 -7.36 12.02
N GLY A 42 -18.02 -6.97 12.30
CA GLY A 42 -18.54 -6.90 13.67
C GLY A 42 -18.08 -5.69 14.49
N GLU A 43 -17.27 -4.80 13.94
CA GLU A 43 -16.84 -3.54 14.58
C GLU A 43 -17.67 -2.36 14.08
N VAL A 44 -18.00 -1.44 14.97
CA VAL A 44 -18.77 -0.23 14.62
C VAL A 44 -17.87 0.76 13.87
N ALA A 45 -18.26 1.11 12.66
CA ALA A 45 -17.58 2.09 11.84
C ALA A 45 -17.97 3.52 12.22
N PRO A 46 -17.03 4.45 12.44
CA PRO A 46 -17.34 5.85 12.64
C PRO A 46 -18.06 6.45 11.43
N LEU A 47 -19.15 7.15 11.66
CA LEU A 47 -19.93 7.81 10.62
C LEU A 47 -19.37 9.23 10.37
N VAL A 48 -19.16 9.60 9.11
CA VAL A 48 -18.67 10.91 8.69
C VAL A 48 -19.81 11.77 8.17
N ALA A 49 -20.67 11.21 7.32
CA ALA A 49 -21.79 11.91 6.74
C ALA A 49 -22.91 10.94 6.35
N LEU A 50 -24.15 11.41 6.40
CA LEU A 50 -25.34 10.65 6.03
C LEU A 50 -26.25 11.46 5.11
N SER A 51 -26.98 10.72 4.28
CA SER A 51 -28.09 11.22 3.48
C SER A 51 -29.12 10.07 3.36
N PRO A 52 -30.37 10.29 2.91
CA PRO A 52 -31.43 9.28 2.97
C PRO A 52 -31.13 7.91 2.34
N LYS A 53 -30.10 7.83 1.47
CA LYS A 53 -29.73 6.59 0.75
C LYS A 53 -28.22 6.32 0.74
N ARG A 54 -27.46 7.07 1.55
CA ARG A 54 -25.99 7.01 1.49
C ARG A 54 -25.38 7.30 2.83
N VAL A 55 -24.39 6.50 3.19
CA VAL A 55 -23.57 6.68 4.39
C VAL A 55 -22.11 6.79 3.97
N LEU A 56 -21.39 7.78 4.50
CA LEU A 56 -19.94 7.86 4.47
C LEU A 56 -19.43 7.43 5.83
N ALA A 57 -18.64 6.35 5.86
CA ALA A 57 -18.10 5.77 7.09
C ALA A 57 -16.58 5.58 6.97
N ILE A 58 -15.92 5.48 8.12
CA ILE A 58 -14.49 5.16 8.22
C ILE A 58 -14.35 3.68 8.55
N VAL A 59 -13.47 2.98 7.82
CA VAL A 59 -13.12 1.59 8.12
C VAL A 59 -12.51 1.52 9.52
N PRO A 60 -13.08 0.76 10.47
CA PRO A 60 -12.56 0.65 11.83
C PRO A 60 -11.30 -0.21 11.89
N GLU A 61 -10.60 -0.20 13.03
CA GLU A 61 -9.60 -1.22 13.32
C GLU A 61 -10.28 -2.58 13.43
N LEU A 62 -9.81 -3.54 12.66
CA LEU A 62 -10.35 -4.89 12.66
C LEU A 62 -9.60 -5.74 13.69
N ARG A 63 -10.31 -6.47 14.51
CA ARG A 63 -9.69 -7.37 15.50
C ARG A 63 -8.86 -8.44 14.81
N LYS A 64 -7.69 -8.75 15.39
CA LYS A 64 -6.93 -9.95 15.02
C LYS A 64 -7.89 -11.14 15.18
N SER A 65 -7.98 -12.02 14.18
CA SER A 65 -8.90 -13.16 14.28
C SER A 65 -8.63 -13.94 15.56
N ARG A 66 -9.69 -14.47 16.22
CA ARG A 66 -9.54 -15.27 17.45
C ARG A 66 -8.58 -16.45 17.28
N ALA A 67 -8.41 -16.97 16.06
CA ALA A 67 -7.45 -18.02 15.74
C ALA A 67 -6.00 -17.55 15.91
N ALA A 68 -5.64 -16.35 15.47
CA ALA A 68 -4.30 -15.78 15.64
C ALA A 68 -3.96 -15.48 17.11
N LEU A 69 -4.97 -15.14 17.95
CA LEU A 69 -4.77 -14.94 19.38
C LEU A 69 -4.56 -16.27 20.14
N ALA A 70 -5.16 -17.37 19.68
CA ALA A 70 -4.98 -18.69 20.25
C ALA A 70 -3.58 -19.27 19.96
N GLU A 71 -3.02 -19.00 18.77
CA GLU A 71 -1.67 -19.41 18.40
C GLU A 71 -0.57 -18.62 19.14
N MET A 72 -0.86 -17.39 19.56
CA MET A 72 0.08 -16.56 20.34
C MET A 72 0.14 -16.89 21.83
N GLY A 73 -0.54 -17.95 22.31
CA GLY A 73 -0.41 -18.46 23.69
C GLY A 73 -0.91 -17.50 24.80
N MET A 74 -1.68 -16.48 24.47
CA MET A 74 -2.33 -15.61 25.45
C MET A 74 -3.57 -16.31 26.01
N GLY A 75 -3.38 -17.10 27.07
CA GLY A 75 -4.45 -17.77 27.80
C GLY A 75 -5.46 -16.76 28.34
N VAL A 76 -6.71 -16.91 27.93
CA VAL A 76 -7.84 -16.25 28.57
C VAL A 76 -8.14 -17.01 29.87
N GLU A 77 -7.55 -16.57 30.98
CA GLU A 77 -8.02 -16.98 32.30
C GLU A 77 -9.10 -16.01 32.82
N HIS A 78 -10.23 -16.60 33.12
CA HIS A 78 -11.34 -16.13 33.98
C HIS A 78 -12.32 -15.10 33.44
N SER A 79 -13.44 -15.59 32.96
CA SER A 79 -14.70 -15.41 33.71
C SER A 79 -15.77 -16.42 33.22
N ALA A 80 -15.97 -17.45 34.01
CA ALA A 80 -17.10 -18.35 33.91
C ALA A 80 -18.36 -17.57 34.33
N GLN A 81 -19.33 -17.53 33.45
CA GLN A 81 -20.78 -17.60 33.61
C GLN A 81 -21.48 -16.87 32.48
N LEU A 82 -21.86 -17.61 31.48
CA LEU A 82 -23.12 -17.52 30.75
C LEU A 82 -23.15 -18.67 29.74
N GLU A 83 -23.53 -19.85 30.24
CA GLU A 83 -24.01 -20.94 29.40
C GLU A 83 -25.38 -20.52 28.82
N ASN A 84 -25.46 -20.53 27.53
CA ASN A 84 -26.53 -20.90 26.64
C ASN A 84 -26.65 -19.98 25.44
N SER A 85 -25.93 -20.31 24.38
CA SER A 85 -26.50 -20.32 23.02
C SER A 85 -25.52 -21.08 22.12
N SER A 86 -25.98 -22.27 21.81
CA SER A 86 -25.39 -23.21 20.87
C SER A 86 -25.29 -22.61 19.46
N GLN A 87 -24.21 -23.01 18.77
CA GLN A 87 -24.02 -22.97 17.33
C GLN A 87 -23.81 -21.58 16.69
N LEU A 88 -22.57 -21.10 16.79
CA LEU A 88 -21.96 -20.32 15.73
C LEU A 88 -20.83 -21.20 15.16
N GLU A 89 -21.18 -21.91 14.11
CA GLU A 89 -20.23 -22.64 13.29
C GLU A 89 -19.16 -21.66 12.80
N SER A 90 -17.91 -22.03 13.00
CA SER A 90 -16.76 -21.34 12.43
C SER A 90 -16.87 -21.40 10.90
N SER A 91 -17.37 -20.33 10.29
CA SER A 91 -17.42 -20.21 8.84
C SER A 91 -15.98 -20.17 8.27
N PRO A 92 -15.72 -20.85 7.14
CA PRO A 92 -14.40 -20.86 6.48
C PRO A 92 -14.17 -19.56 5.69
N GLN A 93 -14.21 -18.40 6.37
CA GLN A 93 -14.11 -17.08 5.74
C GLN A 93 -12.72 -16.42 5.87
N SER A 94 -11.73 -17.10 6.43
CA SER A 94 -10.42 -16.49 6.73
C SER A 94 -9.46 -16.36 5.54
N GLU A 95 -9.69 -17.08 4.43
CA GLU A 95 -8.78 -17.06 3.28
C GLU A 95 -9.06 -15.96 2.24
N SER A 96 -10.27 -15.41 2.18
CA SER A 96 -10.63 -14.44 1.13
C SER A 96 -10.36 -12.97 1.49
N GLY A 97 -9.98 -12.66 2.73
CA GLY A 97 -9.82 -11.26 3.19
C GLY A 97 -11.12 -10.43 3.12
N ARG A 98 -12.25 -11.04 2.73
CA ARG A 98 -13.56 -10.39 2.65
C ARG A 98 -14.27 -10.48 3.98
N VAL A 99 -14.80 -9.35 4.43
CA VAL A 99 -15.55 -9.20 5.67
C VAL A 99 -16.98 -8.76 5.37
N GLU A 100 -17.89 -9.00 6.31
CA GLU A 100 -19.29 -8.56 6.20
C GLU A 100 -19.43 -7.08 6.58
N VAL A 101 -20.27 -6.39 5.83
CA VAL A 101 -20.72 -5.02 6.12
C VAL A 101 -22.23 -5.07 6.31
N ILE A 102 -22.71 -4.58 7.44
CA ILE A 102 -24.13 -4.48 7.80
C ILE A 102 -24.44 -3.03 8.13
N LEU A 103 -25.52 -2.53 7.58
CA LEU A 103 -26.09 -1.24 7.87
C LEU A 103 -27.33 -1.43 8.75
N GLU A 104 -27.35 -0.74 9.89
CA GLU A 104 -28.49 -0.75 10.82
C GLU A 104 -29.08 0.65 10.89
N SER A 105 -30.40 0.76 10.80
CA SER A 105 -31.12 2.01 11.01
C SER A 105 -32.49 1.75 11.62
N GLN A 106 -32.80 2.53 12.66
CA GLN A 106 -34.11 2.43 13.38
C GLN A 106 -34.43 1.02 13.89
N GLY A 107 -33.40 0.21 14.20
CA GLY A 107 -33.54 -1.17 14.66
C GLY A 107 -33.74 -2.20 13.54
N GLU A 108 -33.77 -1.77 12.28
CA GLU A 108 -33.78 -2.67 11.11
C GLU A 108 -32.34 -2.83 10.57
N ARG A 109 -31.98 -4.03 10.11
CA ARG A 109 -30.66 -4.35 9.53
C ARG A 109 -30.77 -4.67 8.05
N SER A 110 -29.73 -4.27 7.31
CA SER A 110 -29.58 -4.70 5.91
C SER A 110 -29.20 -6.17 5.82
N GLU A 111 -29.41 -6.77 4.65
CA GLU A 111 -28.66 -7.96 4.26
C GLU A 111 -27.14 -7.63 4.27
N PRO A 112 -26.29 -8.62 4.64
CA PRO A 112 -24.84 -8.44 4.63
C PRO A 112 -24.31 -8.17 3.21
N ALA A 113 -23.41 -7.21 3.09
CA ALA A 113 -22.60 -7.00 1.89
C ALA A 113 -21.14 -7.36 2.18
N HIS A 114 -20.33 -7.58 1.13
CA HIS A 114 -18.94 -7.97 1.28
C HIS A 114 -17.99 -6.81 0.98
N PHE A 115 -16.91 -6.71 1.77
CA PHE A 115 -15.90 -5.69 1.68
C PHE A 115 -14.51 -6.33 1.81
N LEU A 116 -13.55 -5.97 0.97
CA LEU A 116 -12.18 -6.44 1.08
C LEU A 116 -11.43 -5.59 2.11
N ALA A 117 -11.18 -6.14 3.26
CA ALA A 117 -10.54 -5.44 4.36
C ALA A 117 -9.05 -5.74 4.44
N GLY A 118 -8.23 -4.68 4.47
CA GLY A 118 -6.81 -4.80 4.73
C GLY A 118 -6.53 -4.99 6.21
N ARG A 119 -5.72 -5.99 6.55
CA ARG A 119 -5.33 -6.30 7.93
C ARG A 119 -3.95 -5.73 8.21
N ARG A 120 -3.78 -5.10 9.37
CA ARG A 120 -2.48 -4.61 9.83
C ARG A 120 -1.58 -5.79 10.19
N ILE A 121 -0.39 -5.85 9.59
CA ILE A 121 0.62 -6.88 9.83
C ILE A 121 1.86 -6.34 10.57
N ALA A 122 2.10 -5.02 10.53
CA ALA A 122 3.15 -4.36 11.30
C ALA A 122 2.79 -2.91 11.60
N GLU A 123 3.32 -2.37 12.71
CA GLU A 123 3.14 -0.99 13.17
C GLU A 123 4.42 -0.45 13.82
N ASP A 124 4.45 0.84 14.15
CA ASP A 124 5.59 1.55 14.75
C ASP A 124 6.85 1.59 13.87
N LEU A 125 6.67 1.52 12.55
CA LEU A 125 7.75 1.54 11.56
C LEU A 125 8.02 2.94 10.98
N HIS A 126 7.70 3.98 11.70
CA HIS A 126 7.73 5.38 11.24
C HIS A 126 9.12 5.86 10.75
N PRO A 127 9.19 6.55 9.63
CA PRO A 127 8.29 6.55 8.46
C PRO A 127 8.62 5.38 7.50
N VAL A 128 7.66 4.53 7.21
CA VAL A 128 7.76 3.49 6.17
C VAL A 128 7.68 4.15 4.79
N THR A 129 8.52 3.74 3.83
CA THR A 129 8.52 4.36 2.50
C THR A 129 8.21 3.38 1.36
N SER A 130 9.06 2.38 1.11
CA SER A 130 8.89 1.48 -0.03
C SER A 130 8.87 0.02 0.42
N PRO A 131 7.77 -0.71 0.20
CA PRO A 131 7.75 -2.15 0.38
C PRO A 131 8.32 -2.85 -0.85
N ALA A 132 9.07 -3.94 -0.64
CA ALA A 132 9.51 -4.82 -1.71
C ALA A 132 9.50 -6.27 -1.23
N PHE A 133 9.00 -7.18 -2.08
CA PHE A 133 9.04 -8.62 -1.80
C PHE A 133 10.36 -9.20 -2.27
N ASP A 134 10.95 -10.05 -1.44
CA ASP A 134 12.07 -10.89 -1.81
C ASP A 134 11.57 -11.95 -2.81
N PRO A 135 12.14 -12.04 -4.01
CA PRO A 135 11.69 -13.01 -5.00
C PRO A 135 11.99 -14.47 -4.61
N ASP A 136 12.98 -14.69 -3.72
CA ASP A 136 13.42 -16.04 -3.36
C ASP A 136 12.52 -16.70 -2.32
N ASP A 137 12.14 -15.96 -1.25
CA ASP A 137 11.40 -16.53 -0.12
C ASP A 137 10.04 -15.88 0.14
N GLY A 138 9.69 -14.82 -0.62
CA GLY A 138 8.43 -14.12 -0.50
C GLY A 138 8.31 -13.21 0.74
N SER A 139 9.39 -13.01 1.49
CA SER A 139 9.41 -12.07 2.61
C SER A 139 9.26 -10.64 2.13
N LEU A 140 8.61 -9.82 2.92
CA LEU A 140 8.43 -8.40 2.65
C LEU A 140 9.50 -7.59 3.38
N PHE A 141 10.19 -6.73 2.64
CA PHE A 141 11.11 -5.75 3.22
C PHE A 141 10.51 -4.35 3.21
N VAL A 142 10.71 -3.62 4.30
CA VAL A 142 10.28 -2.23 4.46
C VAL A 142 11.39 -1.37 5.05
N THR A 143 11.43 -0.09 4.66
CA THR A 143 12.39 0.87 5.18
C THR A 143 11.83 1.64 6.36
N ARG A 144 12.71 2.06 7.25
CA ARG A 144 12.46 3.08 8.28
C ARG A 144 13.52 4.16 8.16
N SER A 145 13.09 5.38 7.87
CA SER A 145 13.97 6.54 7.82
C SER A 145 13.84 7.36 9.08
N GLY A 146 14.96 7.74 9.67
CA GLY A 146 15.00 8.71 10.76
C GLY A 146 14.71 10.14 10.30
N SER A 147 14.73 11.07 11.23
CA SER A 147 14.78 12.49 10.96
C SER A 147 16.02 12.82 10.11
N ARG A 148 16.08 14.02 9.55
CA ARG A 148 17.15 14.39 8.63
C ARG A 148 18.53 14.18 9.26
N GLY A 149 19.30 13.21 8.71
CA GLY A 149 20.65 12.86 9.20
C GLY A 149 20.69 12.02 10.47
N GLU A 150 19.57 11.63 11.01
CA GLU A 150 19.51 10.70 12.14
C GLU A 150 19.80 9.27 11.65
N GLN A 151 20.77 8.63 12.26
CA GLN A 151 21.02 7.20 12.07
C GLN A 151 20.18 6.41 13.07
N LEU A 152 19.28 5.59 12.56
CA LEU A 152 18.48 4.68 13.38
C LEU A 152 19.28 3.41 13.66
N PRO A 153 19.06 2.78 14.82
CA PRO A 153 19.67 1.46 15.12
C PRO A 153 19.25 0.39 14.11
N VAL A 154 18.02 0.47 13.62
CA VAL A 154 17.47 -0.40 12.59
C VAL A 154 16.75 0.46 11.57
N SER A 155 17.11 0.30 10.31
CA SER A 155 16.53 1.07 9.19
C SER A 155 15.87 0.19 8.13
N LEU A 156 16.10 -1.13 8.16
CA LEU A 156 15.45 -2.14 7.33
C LEU A 156 14.81 -3.20 8.23
N PHE A 157 13.58 -3.55 7.92
CA PHE A 157 12.81 -4.58 8.59
C PHE A 157 12.37 -5.64 7.57
N ARG A 158 12.29 -6.89 8.01
CA ARG A 158 11.77 -8.03 7.27
C ARG A 158 10.50 -8.53 7.93
N ILE A 159 9.47 -8.78 7.14
CA ILE A 159 8.24 -9.46 7.54
C ILE A 159 8.20 -10.75 6.74
N ASP A 160 8.26 -11.88 7.42
CA ASP A 160 8.23 -13.17 6.76
C ASP A 160 6.82 -13.54 6.26
N VAL A 161 6.71 -14.72 5.62
CA VAL A 161 5.43 -15.18 5.05
C VAL A 161 4.39 -15.50 6.13
N GLU A 162 4.82 -15.81 7.34
CA GLU A 162 3.98 -16.00 8.53
C GLU A 162 3.54 -14.67 9.14
N GLY A 163 4.14 -13.54 8.73
CA GLY A 163 3.84 -12.20 9.21
C GLY A 163 4.65 -11.78 10.44
N GLU A 164 5.73 -12.48 10.76
CA GLU A 164 6.63 -12.10 11.85
C GLU A 164 7.55 -10.95 11.42
N LEU A 165 7.50 -9.85 12.17
CA LEU A 165 8.35 -8.68 11.96
C LEU A 165 9.70 -8.87 12.67
N THR A 166 10.78 -8.78 11.90
CA THR A 166 12.15 -8.88 12.41
C THR A 166 13.01 -7.70 12.00
N GLU A 167 13.90 -7.27 12.88
CA GLU A 167 14.95 -6.30 12.57
C GLU A 167 15.94 -6.92 11.59
N PHE A 168 16.27 -6.19 10.51
CA PHE A 168 17.12 -6.73 9.47
C PHE A 168 18.49 -6.05 9.42
N SER A 169 18.57 -4.72 9.23
CA SER A 169 19.84 -3.97 9.17
C SER A 169 19.63 -2.52 9.59
N GLY A 170 20.70 -1.92 10.17
CA GLY A 170 20.78 -0.49 10.54
C GLY A 170 21.87 0.28 9.81
N ASP A 171 22.62 -0.35 8.89
CA ASP A 171 23.83 0.23 8.30
C ASP A 171 23.55 1.37 7.32
N ILE A 172 22.33 1.42 6.74
CA ILE A 172 21.95 2.41 5.73
C ILE A 172 21.17 3.53 6.38
N THR A 173 21.72 4.75 6.36
CA THR A 173 21.09 5.93 6.94
C THR A 173 20.04 6.50 5.98
N ASN A 174 18.86 6.80 6.49
CA ASN A 174 17.73 7.36 5.73
C ASN A 174 17.42 6.60 4.42
N PRO A 175 17.22 5.27 4.47
CA PRO A 175 16.86 4.50 3.29
C PRO A 175 15.51 4.98 2.74
N THR A 176 15.30 4.86 1.43
CA THR A 176 14.08 5.32 0.79
C THR A 176 13.43 4.23 -0.07
N ALA A 177 14.12 3.72 -1.09
CA ALA A 177 13.59 2.66 -1.94
C ALA A 177 14.37 1.37 -1.75
N ILE A 178 13.67 0.23 -1.85
CA ILE A 178 14.23 -1.11 -1.93
C ILE A 178 13.84 -1.68 -3.29
N ALA A 179 14.77 -2.35 -3.95
CA ALA A 179 14.48 -3.18 -5.12
C ALA A 179 15.40 -4.40 -5.13
N PHE A 180 14.92 -5.47 -5.72
CA PHE A 180 15.70 -6.67 -5.99
C PHE A 180 16.02 -6.72 -7.47
N ASP A 181 17.21 -7.17 -7.83
CA ASP A 181 17.52 -7.50 -9.21
C ASP A 181 17.03 -8.92 -9.55
N LYS A 182 17.23 -9.33 -10.79
CA LYS A 182 16.81 -10.66 -11.27
C LYS A 182 17.56 -11.84 -10.64
N GLU A 183 18.69 -11.58 -9.99
CA GLU A 183 19.46 -12.55 -9.21
C GLU A 183 19.03 -12.60 -7.74
N GLY A 184 17.99 -11.87 -7.33
CA GLY A 184 17.51 -11.77 -5.94
C GLY A 184 18.39 -10.90 -5.04
N GLN A 185 19.34 -10.14 -5.60
CA GLN A 185 20.20 -9.26 -4.83
C GLN A 185 19.46 -7.98 -4.43
N MET A 186 19.42 -7.67 -3.14
CA MET A 186 18.76 -6.46 -2.62
C MET A 186 19.63 -5.23 -2.80
N PHE A 187 18.99 -4.14 -3.29
CA PHE A 187 19.56 -2.80 -3.36
C PHE A 187 18.67 -1.79 -2.65
N VAL A 188 19.29 -0.79 -2.01
CA VAL A 188 18.61 0.21 -1.20
C VAL A 188 19.20 1.61 -1.49
N THR A 189 18.33 2.58 -1.78
CA THR A 189 18.77 3.99 -1.91
C THR A 189 18.84 4.66 -0.54
N SER A 190 19.83 5.55 -0.37
CA SER A 190 19.93 6.46 0.77
C SER A 190 19.77 7.91 0.31
N ARG A 191 18.75 8.58 0.81
CA ARG A 191 18.53 10.01 0.49
C ARG A 191 19.49 10.96 1.21
N LEU A 192 20.24 10.47 2.22
CA LEU A 192 21.17 11.31 2.98
C LEU A 192 22.46 11.56 2.22
N ASP A 193 23.07 10.50 1.71
CA ASP A 193 24.38 10.53 1.07
C ASP A 193 24.33 10.36 -0.45
N GLY A 194 23.13 10.11 -1.00
CA GLY A 194 22.91 9.97 -2.44
C GLY A 194 23.53 8.70 -3.04
N ASN A 195 23.62 7.65 -2.25
CA ASN A 195 24.15 6.36 -2.67
C ASN A 195 23.07 5.32 -2.89
N VAL A 196 23.38 4.31 -3.70
CA VAL A 196 22.74 3.01 -3.69
C VAL A 196 23.63 2.04 -2.96
N TYR A 197 23.06 1.29 -2.03
CA TYR A 197 23.73 0.24 -1.29
C TYR A 197 23.29 -1.12 -1.79
N ARG A 198 24.22 -2.04 -1.98
CA ARG A 198 23.96 -3.45 -2.12
C ARG A 198 23.98 -4.10 -0.75
N VAL A 199 22.94 -4.83 -0.39
CA VAL A 199 22.87 -5.52 0.90
C VAL A 199 23.46 -6.92 0.75
N THR A 200 24.48 -7.23 1.56
CA THR A 200 25.17 -8.53 1.52
C THR A 200 24.35 -9.61 2.24
N PRO A 201 24.66 -10.92 2.02
CA PRO A 201 24.08 -12.02 2.78
C PRO A 201 24.32 -11.91 4.31
N PHE A 202 25.31 -11.12 4.74
CA PHE A 202 25.58 -10.82 6.15
C PHE A 202 24.77 -9.64 6.68
N LYS A 203 23.79 -9.14 5.88
CA LYS A 203 22.91 -8.00 6.18
C LYS A 203 23.64 -6.65 6.27
N GLU A 204 24.82 -6.55 5.67
CA GLU A 204 25.63 -5.33 5.63
C GLU A 204 25.33 -4.51 4.37
N GLY A 205 25.17 -3.20 4.53
CA GLY A 205 25.00 -2.27 3.41
C GLY A 205 26.35 -1.84 2.84
N VAL A 206 26.72 -2.31 1.64
CA VAL A 206 27.94 -1.92 0.94
C VAL A 206 27.61 -0.91 -0.16
N PRO A 207 28.23 0.29 -0.19
CA PRO A 207 28.00 1.26 -1.25
C PRO A 207 28.31 0.66 -2.62
N PHE A 208 27.31 0.72 -3.52
CA PHE A 208 27.39 0.20 -4.88
C PHE A 208 27.52 1.33 -5.90
N ALA A 209 26.60 2.30 -5.90
CA ALA A 209 26.67 3.50 -6.74
C ALA A 209 26.63 4.75 -5.86
N LYS A 210 27.29 5.83 -6.31
CA LYS A 210 27.47 7.07 -5.56
C LYS A 210 27.12 8.28 -6.41
N ASN A 211 27.11 9.47 -5.80
CA ASN A 211 26.88 10.76 -6.48
C ASN A 211 25.52 10.91 -7.18
N LEU A 212 24.49 10.22 -6.69
CA LEU A 212 23.15 10.19 -7.27
C LEU A 212 22.22 11.29 -6.71
N GLY A 213 22.79 12.38 -6.23
CA GLY A 213 22.04 13.52 -5.67
C GLY A 213 21.29 13.15 -4.40
N VAL A 214 19.97 13.36 -4.37
CA VAL A 214 19.08 12.87 -3.30
C VAL A 214 18.35 11.63 -3.81
N ALA A 215 19.05 10.49 -3.77
CA ALA A 215 18.55 9.22 -4.30
C ALA A 215 17.31 8.75 -3.52
N THR A 216 16.15 8.66 -4.18
CA THR A 216 14.90 8.31 -3.55
C THR A 216 14.12 7.20 -4.24
N GLY A 217 14.19 7.11 -5.55
CA GLY A 217 13.54 6.05 -6.32
C GLY A 217 14.56 5.01 -6.81
N LEU A 218 14.14 3.77 -6.96
CA LEU A 218 14.95 2.66 -7.47
C LEU A 218 14.07 1.67 -8.22
N ALA A 219 14.47 1.28 -9.40
CA ALA A 219 13.81 0.23 -10.17
C ALA A 219 14.80 -0.45 -11.11
N PHE A 220 14.51 -1.69 -11.48
CA PHE A 220 15.19 -2.43 -12.54
C PHE A 220 14.27 -2.63 -13.72
N ASP A 221 14.79 -2.57 -14.96
CA ASP A 221 14.06 -3.01 -16.12
C ASP A 221 14.18 -4.54 -16.30
N SER A 222 13.45 -5.07 -17.28
CA SER A 222 13.45 -6.53 -17.58
C SER A 222 14.81 -7.08 -18.04
N GLN A 223 15.76 -6.20 -18.35
CA GLN A 223 17.12 -6.58 -18.72
C GLN A 223 18.10 -6.55 -17.55
N GLY A 224 17.62 -6.11 -16.36
CA GLY A 224 18.42 -5.95 -15.16
C GLY A 224 19.19 -4.63 -15.09
N GLN A 225 18.88 -3.65 -15.96
CA GLN A 225 19.45 -2.32 -15.88
C GLN A 225 18.83 -1.54 -14.72
N MET A 226 19.67 -1.01 -13.83
CA MET A 226 19.25 -0.21 -12.68
C MET A 226 18.96 1.24 -13.06
N TYR A 227 17.86 1.77 -12.51
CA TYR A 227 17.49 3.18 -12.64
C TYR A 227 17.27 3.79 -11.25
N VAL A 228 17.81 4.99 -11.04
CA VAL A 228 17.73 5.71 -9.77
C VAL A 228 17.17 7.11 -10.00
N GLY A 229 16.17 7.47 -9.20
CA GLY A 229 15.57 8.79 -9.21
C GLY A 229 16.20 9.72 -8.16
N ASP A 230 16.83 10.79 -8.60
CA ASP A 230 17.19 11.93 -7.75
C ASP A 230 16.00 12.89 -7.68
N ARG A 231 15.49 13.14 -6.48
CA ARG A 231 14.35 14.05 -6.30
C ARG A 231 14.57 15.47 -6.83
N ASN A 232 15.82 15.86 -7.14
CA ASN A 232 16.13 17.14 -7.80
C ASN A 232 15.82 17.15 -9.31
N GLY A 233 15.38 16.03 -9.86
CA GLY A 233 14.84 15.93 -11.21
C GLY A 233 15.57 14.97 -12.13
N THR A 234 16.71 14.45 -11.76
CA THR A 234 17.50 13.56 -12.62
C THR A 234 17.09 12.09 -12.43
N ILE A 235 16.88 11.38 -13.52
CA ILE A 235 16.83 9.91 -13.52
C ILE A 235 18.17 9.41 -14.08
N PHE A 236 18.85 8.60 -13.29
CA PHE A 236 20.11 7.98 -13.66
C PHE A 236 19.92 6.54 -14.13
N LYS A 237 20.69 6.11 -15.12
CA LYS A 237 21.04 4.71 -15.36
C LYS A 237 22.30 4.40 -14.59
N VAL A 238 22.36 3.23 -13.96
CA VAL A 238 23.54 2.80 -13.20
C VAL A 238 24.03 1.49 -13.79
N SER A 239 25.31 1.45 -14.18
CA SER A 239 25.93 0.25 -14.76
C SER A 239 26.08 -0.88 -13.74
N GLU A 240 26.41 -2.08 -14.20
CA GLU A 240 26.74 -3.24 -13.35
C GLU A 240 28.00 -2.99 -12.45
N PHE A 241 28.78 -1.96 -12.74
CA PHE A 241 29.94 -1.54 -11.93
C PHE A 241 29.62 -0.39 -10.98
N GLY A 242 28.37 0.10 -10.94
CA GLY A 242 27.93 1.20 -10.09
C GLY A 242 28.25 2.60 -10.67
N GLU A 243 28.56 2.68 -11.97
CA GLU A 243 28.80 3.96 -12.64
C GLU A 243 27.47 4.59 -13.06
N GLU A 244 27.28 5.87 -12.71
CA GLU A 244 26.08 6.63 -12.99
C GLU A 244 26.13 7.34 -14.34
N GLN A 245 25.01 7.36 -15.05
CA GLN A 245 24.79 8.15 -16.25
C GLN A 245 23.43 8.85 -16.18
N SER A 246 23.40 10.18 -16.32
CA SER A 246 22.14 10.91 -16.45
C SER A 246 21.41 10.45 -17.71
N TRP A 247 20.13 10.05 -17.56
CA TRP A 247 19.33 9.48 -18.65
C TRP A 247 18.12 10.34 -18.99
N ALA A 248 17.38 10.86 -17.99
CA ALA A 248 16.24 11.73 -18.21
C ALA A 248 16.21 12.85 -17.17
N GLN A 249 15.52 13.94 -17.51
CA GLN A 249 15.33 15.09 -16.64
C GLN A 249 13.85 15.38 -16.44
N LEU A 250 13.43 15.49 -15.20
CA LEU A 250 12.05 15.77 -14.77
C LEU A 250 11.97 17.03 -13.92
N GLU A 251 10.76 17.46 -13.59
CA GLU A 251 10.52 18.52 -12.60
C GLU A 251 10.90 18.01 -11.20
N PRO A 252 11.61 18.80 -10.38
CA PRO A 252 11.99 18.39 -9.02
C PRO A 252 10.77 18.04 -8.15
N SER A 253 10.89 16.98 -7.34
CA SER A 253 9.88 16.58 -6.38
C SER A 253 10.09 17.24 -5.02
N VAL A 254 9.01 17.58 -4.32
CA VAL A 254 9.04 18.05 -2.92
C VAL A 254 9.14 16.89 -1.92
N SER A 255 9.01 15.64 -2.39
CA SER A 255 9.11 14.42 -1.61
C SER A 255 10.08 13.44 -2.29
N ALA A 256 9.81 12.14 -2.23
CA ALA A 256 10.56 11.13 -2.97
C ALA A 256 10.03 10.99 -4.39
N TYR A 257 10.89 10.59 -5.33
CA TYR A 257 10.46 9.89 -6.54
C TYR A 257 10.22 8.42 -6.21
N HIS A 258 9.20 7.85 -6.85
CA HIS A 258 8.98 6.42 -6.89
C HIS A 258 8.96 5.98 -8.35
N LEU A 259 9.57 4.84 -8.62
CA LEU A 259 9.81 4.32 -9.96
C LEU A 259 9.21 2.94 -10.10
N ALA A 260 8.57 2.65 -11.23
CA ALA A 260 8.18 1.31 -11.63
C ALA A 260 8.21 1.16 -13.14
N PHE A 261 8.69 0.02 -13.64
CA PHE A 261 8.58 -0.31 -15.06
C PHE A 261 7.19 -0.86 -15.36
N GLY A 262 6.59 -0.35 -16.44
CA GLY A 262 5.36 -0.89 -16.98
C GLY A 262 5.61 -2.09 -17.90
N PRO A 263 4.56 -2.86 -18.21
CA PRO A 263 4.66 -3.99 -19.13
C PRO A 263 5.01 -3.59 -20.57
N ASP A 264 4.92 -2.30 -20.88
CA ASP A 264 5.37 -1.69 -22.15
C ASP A 264 6.88 -1.39 -22.19
N GLY A 265 7.62 -1.73 -21.12
CA GLY A 265 9.06 -1.47 -20.97
C GLY A 265 9.42 -0.01 -20.74
N ALA A 266 8.44 0.88 -20.51
CA ALA A 266 8.68 2.26 -20.14
C ALA A 266 8.78 2.42 -18.62
N LEU A 267 9.55 3.42 -18.17
CA LEU A 267 9.64 3.77 -16.75
C LEU A 267 8.53 4.77 -16.40
N TYR A 268 7.78 4.46 -15.35
CA TYR A 268 6.76 5.35 -14.80
C TYR A 268 7.26 5.95 -13.49
N VAL A 269 7.10 7.26 -13.37
CA VAL A 269 7.63 8.03 -12.26
C VAL A 269 6.51 8.83 -11.60
N THR A 270 6.41 8.73 -10.29
CA THR A 270 5.65 9.64 -9.44
C THR A 270 6.60 10.49 -8.61
N GLY A 271 6.20 11.71 -8.32
CA GLY A 271 6.94 12.63 -7.47
C GLY A 271 6.08 13.83 -7.20
N PRO A 272 5.57 14.00 -5.96
CA PRO A 272 4.75 15.17 -5.62
C PRO A 272 5.49 16.46 -5.88
N THR A 273 4.81 17.43 -6.50
CA THR A 273 5.30 18.79 -6.70
C THR A 273 4.62 19.75 -5.73
N VAL A 274 4.82 21.05 -5.89
CA VAL A 274 4.12 22.08 -5.11
C VAL A 274 2.66 22.27 -5.55
N THR A 275 2.24 21.59 -6.61
CA THR A 275 0.88 21.66 -7.13
C THR A 275 -0.03 20.65 -6.44
N SER A 276 -1.35 20.82 -6.60
CA SER A 276 -2.34 19.84 -6.10
C SER A 276 -2.83 18.89 -7.21
N PHE A 277 -2.29 19.02 -8.43
CA PHE A 277 -2.65 18.25 -9.61
C PHE A 277 -1.40 17.65 -10.24
N ASP A 278 -0.78 16.76 -9.49
CA ASP A 278 0.44 16.10 -9.92
C ASP A 278 0.18 15.12 -11.06
N THR A 279 1.25 14.79 -11.77
CA THR A 279 1.24 13.86 -12.90
C THR A 279 1.96 12.58 -12.57
N ILE A 280 1.61 11.52 -13.31
CA ILE A 280 2.48 10.37 -13.49
C ILE A 280 3.19 10.59 -14.82
N THR A 281 4.51 10.56 -14.79
CA THR A 281 5.34 10.71 -15.96
C THR A 281 5.75 9.34 -16.48
N ARG A 282 5.58 9.10 -17.77
CA ARG A 282 6.08 7.95 -18.50
C ARG A 282 7.34 8.36 -19.27
N ILE A 283 8.41 7.60 -19.10
CA ILE A 283 9.69 7.81 -19.81
C ILE A 283 9.91 6.59 -20.69
N ASP A 284 10.05 6.81 -21.98
CA ASP A 284 10.31 5.74 -22.94
C ASP A 284 11.78 5.27 -22.91
N GLN A 285 12.11 4.27 -23.72
CA GLN A 285 13.45 3.68 -23.78
C GLN A 285 14.54 4.66 -24.21
N ASP A 286 14.17 5.72 -24.93
CA ASP A 286 15.07 6.79 -25.37
C ASP A 286 15.27 7.88 -24.31
N GLY A 287 14.59 7.78 -23.15
CA GLY A 287 14.64 8.77 -22.06
C GLY A 287 13.69 9.96 -22.28
N ILE A 288 12.76 9.86 -23.24
CA ILE A 288 11.81 10.93 -23.53
C ILE A 288 10.62 10.84 -22.56
N ALA A 289 10.44 11.90 -21.79
CA ALA A 289 9.37 12.00 -20.80
C ALA A 289 8.06 12.51 -21.44
N SER A 290 6.96 11.89 -21.06
CA SER A 290 5.59 12.28 -21.41
C SER A 290 4.64 12.11 -20.23
N VAL A 291 3.53 12.84 -20.23
CA VAL A 291 2.50 12.68 -19.19
C VAL A 291 1.66 11.46 -19.50
N PHE A 292 1.61 10.50 -18.55
CA PHE A 292 0.73 9.34 -18.63
C PHE A 292 -0.64 9.64 -18.03
N TYR A 293 -0.67 10.20 -16.81
CA TYR A 293 -1.91 10.56 -16.13
C TYR A 293 -1.75 11.89 -15.39
N ARG A 294 -2.84 12.65 -15.26
CA ARG A 294 -2.86 13.95 -14.57
C ARG A 294 -4.05 14.06 -13.62
N GLY A 295 -3.87 14.77 -12.52
CA GLY A 295 -4.95 15.12 -11.61
C GLY A 295 -4.96 14.31 -10.31
N LEU A 296 -3.82 13.71 -9.95
CA LEU A 296 -3.61 13.10 -8.64
C LEU A 296 -3.12 14.14 -7.62
N GLY A 297 -3.55 13.99 -6.38
CA GLY A 297 -2.96 14.71 -5.26
C GLY A 297 -1.87 13.88 -4.60
N ARG A 298 -0.64 14.40 -4.58
CA ARG A 298 0.54 13.81 -3.93
C ARG A 298 0.76 12.32 -4.26
N PRO A 299 0.91 11.96 -5.54
CA PRO A 299 1.19 10.57 -5.91
C PRO A 299 2.55 10.15 -5.34
N GLN A 300 2.60 8.94 -4.77
CA GLN A 300 3.79 8.36 -4.16
C GLN A 300 4.03 6.96 -4.74
N GLY A 301 4.27 5.93 -3.93
CA GLY A 301 4.56 4.58 -4.38
C GLY A 301 3.59 4.07 -5.43
N LEU A 302 4.11 3.34 -6.41
CA LEU A 302 3.36 2.81 -7.55
C LEU A 302 3.83 1.40 -7.89
N ALA A 303 2.92 0.61 -8.44
CA ALA A 303 3.19 -0.74 -8.94
C ALA A 303 2.19 -1.11 -10.05
N PHE A 304 2.60 -1.96 -10.98
CA PHE A 304 1.75 -2.50 -12.03
C PHE A 304 1.25 -3.90 -11.69
N ASP A 305 0.04 -4.23 -12.15
CA ASP A 305 -0.41 -5.61 -12.23
C ASP A 305 -0.07 -6.23 -13.60
N THR A 306 -0.22 -7.56 -13.69
CA THR A 306 0.03 -8.31 -14.93
C THR A 306 -0.95 -7.96 -16.06
N SER A 307 -2.06 -7.29 -15.77
CA SER A 307 -3.01 -6.79 -16.76
C SER A 307 -2.65 -5.40 -17.28
N GLY A 308 -1.58 -4.79 -16.75
CA GLY A 308 -1.10 -3.47 -17.13
C GLY A 308 -1.79 -2.31 -16.41
N ASN A 309 -2.66 -2.57 -15.43
CA ASN A 309 -3.19 -1.48 -14.61
C ASN A 309 -2.10 -0.96 -13.68
N LEU A 310 -2.05 0.36 -13.54
CA LEU A 310 -1.16 1.04 -12.60
C LEU A 310 -1.88 1.36 -11.29
N TYR A 311 -1.29 0.97 -10.19
CA TYR A 311 -1.76 1.29 -8.83
C TYR A 311 -0.83 2.31 -8.19
N VAL A 312 -1.40 3.36 -7.60
CA VAL A 312 -0.64 4.49 -7.03
C VAL A 312 -1.21 4.91 -5.69
N ALA A 313 -0.36 5.07 -4.69
CA ALA A 313 -0.73 5.71 -3.43
C ALA A 313 -0.93 7.21 -3.67
N ALA A 314 -2.19 7.68 -3.67
CA ALA A 314 -2.52 9.05 -4.06
C ALA A 314 -3.90 9.50 -3.54
N THR A 315 -4.22 10.77 -3.83
CA THR A 315 -5.57 11.31 -3.70
C THR A 315 -6.18 11.49 -5.08
N LEU A 316 -7.38 10.95 -5.29
CA LEU A 316 -8.17 11.15 -6.51
C LEU A 316 -9.48 11.85 -6.17
N ARG A 317 -9.71 13.06 -6.72
CA ARG A 317 -10.95 13.83 -6.51
C ARG A 317 -11.32 13.99 -5.02
N GLY A 318 -10.31 14.22 -4.16
CA GLY A 318 -10.46 14.40 -2.72
C GLY A 318 -10.49 13.10 -1.90
N ARG A 319 -10.55 11.93 -2.53
CA ARG A 319 -10.56 10.62 -1.87
C ARG A 319 -9.16 10.03 -1.82
N ARG A 320 -8.73 9.58 -0.65
CA ARG A 320 -7.36 9.07 -0.39
C ARG A 320 -7.32 7.56 -0.42
N GLY A 321 -6.23 7.01 -0.98
CA GLY A 321 -6.07 5.57 -1.01
C GLY A 321 -5.07 5.10 -2.06
N ILE A 322 -5.24 3.87 -2.51
CA ILE A 322 -4.61 3.35 -3.71
C ILE A 322 -5.55 3.63 -4.89
N VAL A 323 -5.06 4.37 -5.86
CA VAL A 323 -5.77 4.68 -7.10
C VAL A 323 -5.33 3.67 -8.16
N ARG A 324 -6.29 2.99 -8.78
CA ARG A 324 -6.06 2.15 -9.96
C ARG A 324 -6.29 2.99 -11.21
N ILE A 325 -5.38 2.90 -12.16
CA ILE A 325 -5.42 3.58 -13.45
C ILE A 325 -5.35 2.54 -14.56
N SER A 326 -6.23 2.65 -15.56
CA SER A 326 -6.26 1.75 -16.71
C SER A 326 -4.95 1.80 -17.52
N PRO A 327 -4.62 0.73 -18.30
CA PRO A 327 -3.38 0.66 -19.06
C PRO A 327 -3.21 1.79 -20.10
N ASP A 328 -4.30 2.35 -20.57
CA ASP A 328 -4.31 3.49 -21.50
C ASP A 328 -4.25 4.86 -20.81
N GLY A 329 -4.29 4.91 -19.47
CA GLY A 329 -4.27 6.14 -18.68
C GLY A 329 -5.57 6.97 -18.74
N LEU A 330 -6.68 6.42 -19.26
CA LEU A 330 -7.92 7.19 -19.45
C LEU A 330 -8.88 7.09 -18.26
N GLU A 331 -8.89 5.96 -17.57
CA GLU A 331 -9.79 5.73 -16.43
C GLU A 331 -9.00 5.61 -15.14
N ALA A 332 -9.54 6.21 -14.07
CA ALA A 332 -8.96 6.09 -12.73
C ALA A 332 -10.06 6.05 -11.67
N GLU A 333 -9.86 5.19 -10.68
CA GLU A 333 -10.74 5.03 -9.51
C GLU A 333 -9.93 4.80 -8.23
N VAL A 334 -10.50 5.12 -7.09
CA VAL A 334 -9.95 4.69 -5.80
C VAL A 334 -10.26 3.21 -5.63
N PHE A 335 -9.22 2.37 -5.61
CA PHE A 335 -9.35 0.91 -5.48
C PHE A 335 -9.36 0.47 -4.02
N VAL A 336 -8.47 1.03 -3.18
CA VAL A 336 -8.42 0.78 -1.74
C VAL A 336 -8.55 2.11 -1.01
N ALA A 337 -9.53 2.25 -0.11
CA ALA A 337 -9.61 3.40 0.79
C ALA A 337 -8.51 3.32 1.85
N GLY A 338 -7.77 4.40 2.07
CA GLY A 338 -6.72 4.45 3.08
C GLY A 338 -6.13 5.84 3.27
N MET A 339 -5.71 6.13 4.51
CA MET A 339 -5.10 7.39 4.87
C MET A 339 -3.57 7.25 4.91
N ASN A 340 -2.87 8.32 4.52
CA ASN A 340 -1.41 8.45 4.65
C ASN A 340 -0.62 7.32 3.97
N LEU A 341 -1.16 6.73 2.91
CA LEU A 341 -0.46 5.70 2.14
C LEU A 341 0.72 6.31 1.39
N VAL A 342 1.86 5.63 1.46
CA VAL A 342 3.13 6.07 0.84
C VAL A 342 3.71 5.05 -0.14
N GLY A 343 3.27 3.78 -0.07
CA GLY A 343 3.77 2.75 -0.97
C GLY A 343 2.86 1.54 -1.06
N LEU A 344 3.11 0.70 -2.04
CA LEU A 344 2.45 -0.59 -2.22
C LEU A 344 3.38 -1.56 -2.95
N ALA A 345 3.10 -2.85 -2.80
CA ALA A 345 3.71 -3.94 -3.56
C ALA A 345 2.72 -5.09 -3.70
N PHE A 346 2.93 -5.94 -4.71
CA PHE A 346 2.18 -7.17 -4.91
C PHE A 346 3.04 -8.38 -4.60
N SER A 347 2.48 -9.38 -3.92
CA SER A 347 3.14 -10.66 -3.73
C SER A 347 2.89 -11.61 -4.90
N ALA A 348 3.72 -12.64 -5.03
CA ALA A 348 3.52 -13.72 -5.99
C ALA A 348 2.21 -14.50 -5.75
N LEU A 349 1.65 -14.44 -4.53
CA LEU A 349 0.40 -15.10 -4.14
C LEU A 349 -0.85 -14.26 -4.44
N GLY A 350 -0.71 -13.10 -5.08
CA GLY A 350 -1.85 -12.21 -5.40
C GLY A 350 -2.29 -11.34 -4.22
N GLU A 351 -1.47 -11.16 -3.22
CA GLU A 351 -1.72 -10.23 -2.13
C GLU A 351 -1.23 -8.84 -2.49
N MET A 352 -1.97 -7.83 -2.10
CA MET A 352 -1.52 -6.44 -2.12
C MET A 352 -1.06 -6.04 -0.72
N VAL A 353 0.16 -5.56 -0.59
CA VAL A 353 0.62 -4.87 0.60
C VAL A 353 0.57 -3.39 0.35
N VAL A 354 0.02 -2.63 1.30
CA VAL A 354 0.04 -1.17 1.31
C VAL A 354 0.69 -0.68 2.58
N VAL A 355 1.52 0.35 2.47
CA VAL A 355 2.22 0.93 3.61
C VAL A 355 1.78 2.37 3.82
N SER A 356 1.52 2.71 5.06
CA SER A 356 1.35 4.08 5.51
C SER A 356 2.67 4.64 6.02
N ASN A 357 2.64 5.83 6.61
CA ASN A 357 3.83 6.42 7.24
C ASN A 357 4.26 5.72 8.55
N ASP A 358 3.52 4.73 9.04
CA ASP A 358 3.82 4.04 10.32
C ASP A 358 3.44 2.56 10.35
N SER A 359 2.62 2.09 9.41
CA SER A 359 2.04 0.74 9.46
C SER A 359 2.05 0.05 8.10
N VAL A 360 2.04 -1.27 8.14
CA VAL A 360 1.95 -2.15 6.97
C VAL A 360 0.63 -2.91 7.03
N PHE A 361 -0.10 -2.92 5.93
CA PHE A 361 -1.39 -3.62 5.77
C PHE A 361 -1.33 -4.59 4.61
N LYS A 362 -1.97 -5.75 4.76
CA LYS A 362 -2.08 -6.80 3.75
C LYS A 362 -3.53 -7.01 3.34
N LEU A 363 -3.80 -7.10 2.03
CA LEU A 363 -5.09 -7.37 1.43
C LEU A 363 -5.00 -8.58 0.51
N ALA A 364 -5.92 -9.53 0.62
CA ALA A 364 -6.05 -10.66 -0.30
C ALA A 364 -6.77 -10.20 -1.59
N ALA A 365 -6.09 -9.37 -2.39
CA ALA A 365 -6.70 -8.69 -3.54
C ALA A 365 -6.88 -9.60 -4.76
N GLY A 366 -6.20 -10.75 -4.83
CA GLY A 366 -6.18 -11.62 -6.00
C GLY A 366 -5.50 -10.99 -7.22
N ILE A 367 -4.58 -10.05 -6.99
CA ILE A 367 -3.90 -9.28 -8.04
C ILE A 367 -2.43 -9.65 -8.05
N HIS A 368 -1.95 -10.09 -9.20
CA HIS A 368 -0.54 -10.41 -9.42
C HIS A 368 0.17 -9.20 -10.01
N GLY A 369 1.26 -8.79 -9.38
CA GLY A 369 2.12 -7.72 -9.88
C GLY A 369 2.98 -8.18 -11.06
N THR A 370 3.47 -7.24 -11.84
CA THR A 370 4.58 -7.50 -12.77
C THR A 370 5.83 -7.70 -11.92
N LEU A 371 6.19 -8.95 -11.70
CA LEU A 371 7.47 -9.32 -11.12
C LEU A 371 8.53 -9.24 -12.23
N LEU A 372 9.77 -8.93 -11.85
CA LEU A 372 10.90 -9.11 -12.76
C LEU A 372 11.00 -10.63 -13.06
N GLU A 373 10.62 -11.03 -14.29
CA GLU A 373 10.85 -12.39 -14.80
C GLU A 373 12.31 -12.54 -15.27
#